data_87d2358e2d4eff4985a1ee09086f8ab2
#
_entry.id   87d2358e2d4eff4985a1ee09086f8ab2
#
_cell.length_a   1.000
_cell.length_b   1.000
_cell.length_c   1.000
_cell.angle_alpha   90.00
_cell.angle_beta   90.00
_cell.angle_gamma   90.00
#
_symmetry.space_group_name_H-M   'P 1'
#
loop_
_entity.id
_entity.type
_entity.pdbx_description
1 polymer ?
#
loop_
_entity_poly.entity_id
_entity_poly.type
_entity_poly.pdbx_seq_one_letter_code
_entity_poly.pdbx_strand_id
1 'polypeptide(L)'
;MRSLGVYDAVRGKLVFGENVAQALQFVQSGNAEIGIVALSLAVSPSVREQGQFWEVPLDSYPRMEQGGVILKWAKDADAARLFAAFLTKPEGRAILKKHGFMLTGE
;
A
#
# COMPACT_ATOMS: atom_id res chain seq x y z
N MET A 1 -10.25 1.54 -11.71
CA MET A 1 -10.31 1.37 -13.19
C MET A 1 -11.67 1.69 -13.78
N ARG A 2 -12.77 1.19 -13.21
CA ARG A 2 -14.12 1.47 -13.72
C ARG A 2 -14.48 2.96 -13.63
N SER A 3 -14.17 3.61 -12.51
CA SER A 3 -14.43 5.04 -12.31
C SER A 3 -13.68 5.94 -13.31
N LEU A 4 -12.54 5.47 -13.82
CA LEU A 4 -11.76 6.18 -14.85
C LEU A 4 -12.10 5.73 -16.28
N GLY A 5 -13.07 4.83 -16.45
CA GLY A 5 -13.54 4.38 -17.77
C GLY A 5 -12.56 3.48 -18.54
N VAL A 6 -11.51 2.97 -17.89
CA VAL A 6 -10.48 2.17 -18.57
C VAL A 6 -10.64 0.66 -18.38
N TYR A 7 -11.54 0.23 -17.50
CA TYR A 7 -11.68 -1.18 -17.15
C TYR A 7 -12.01 -2.07 -18.35
N ASP A 8 -12.98 -1.67 -19.16
CA ASP A 8 -13.42 -2.48 -20.31
C ASP A 8 -12.32 -2.64 -21.37
N ALA A 9 -11.46 -1.62 -21.50
CA ALA A 9 -10.35 -1.65 -22.45
C ALA A 9 -9.24 -2.65 -22.03
N VAL A 10 -9.04 -2.86 -20.73
CA VAL A 10 -7.92 -3.65 -20.21
C VAL A 10 -8.32 -4.98 -19.59
N ARG A 11 -9.62 -5.22 -19.33
CA ARG A 11 -10.08 -6.40 -18.58
C ARG A 11 -9.57 -7.74 -19.14
N GLY A 12 -9.44 -7.85 -20.45
CA GLY A 12 -8.93 -9.07 -21.10
C GLY A 12 -7.41 -9.26 -21.01
N LYS A 13 -6.71 -8.24 -20.51
CA LYS A 13 -5.25 -8.23 -20.33
C LYS A 13 -4.81 -8.28 -18.88
N LEU A 14 -5.78 -8.34 -17.95
CA LEU A 14 -5.47 -8.31 -16.52
C LEU A 14 -4.85 -9.63 -16.07
N VAL A 15 -3.76 -9.51 -15.32
CA VAL A 15 -3.13 -10.60 -14.58
C VAL A 15 -3.23 -10.27 -13.10
N PHE A 16 -3.79 -11.18 -12.31
CA PHE A 16 -4.02 -10.97 -10.89
C PHE A 16 -2.92 -11.60 -10.05
N GLY A 17 -2.31 -10.79 -9.18
CA GLY A 17 -1.46 -11.30 -8.12
C GLY A 17 -2.28 -11.71 -6.90
N GLU A 18 -1.76 -12.63 -6.10
CA GLU A 18 -2.36 -13.04 -4.83
C GLU A 18 -2.26 -11.94 -3.77
N ASN A 19 -1.32 -11.03 -3.94
CA ASN A 19 -1.09 -9.87 -3.08
C ASN A 19 -0.38 -8.77 -3.87
N VAL A 20 -0.25 -7.58 -3.25
CA VAL A 20 0.39 -6.43 -3.92
C VAL A 20 1.89 -6.62 -4.20
N ALA A 21 2.58 -7.42 -3.38
CA ALA A 21 3.99 -7.73 -3.62
C ALA A 21 4.16 -8.61 -4.87
N GLN A 22 3.27 -9.58 -5.09
CA GLN A 22 3.29 -10.40 -6.30
C GLN A 22 2.94 -9.57 -7.53
N ALA A 23 1.99 -8.65 -7.45
CA ALA A 23 1.69 -7.72 -8.54
C ALA A 23 2.93 -6.89 -8.93
N LEU A 24 3.69 -6.41 -7.94
CA LEU A 24 4.96 -5.72 -8.20
C LEU A 24 5.98 -6.64 -8.88
N GLN A 25 6.11 -7.89 -8.43
CA GLN A 25 7.02 -8.86 -9.04
C GLN A 25 6.72 -9.11 -10.51
N PHE A 26 5.45 -9.14 -10.91
CA PHE A 26 5.08 -9.29 -12.32
C PHE A 26 5.61 -8.14 -13.19
N VAL A 27 5.57 -6.92 -12.67
CA VAL A 27 6.14 -5.76 -13.37
C VAL A 27 7.66 -5.81 -13.38
N GLN A 28 8.30 -6.11 -12.25
CA GLN A 28 9.76 -6.19 -12.16
C GLN A 28 10.36 -7.28 -13.06
N SER A 29 9.67 -8.39 -13.21
CA SER A 29 10.11 -9.50 -14.08
C SER A 29 9.78 -9.32 -15.56
N GLY A 30 9.04 -8.28 -15.92
CA GLY A 30 8.60 -8.05 -17.28
C GLY A 30 7.39 -8.87 -17.72
N ASN A 31 6.76 -9.62 -16.82
CA ASN A 31 5.54 -10.37 -17.10
C ASN A 31 4.29 -9.49 -17.20
N ALA A 32 4.37 -8.28 -16.70
CA ALA A 32 3.37 -7.23 -16.90
C ALA A 32 4.09 -5.91 -17.17
N GLU A 33 3.55 -5.11 -18.07
CA GLU A 33 4.14 -3.81 -18.45
C GLU A 33 3.79 -2.74 -17.41
N ILE A 34 2.61 -2.83 -16.81
CA ILE A 34 2.08 -1.90 -15.81
C ILE A 34 1.46 -2.71 -14.68
N GLY A 35 1.62 -2.27 -13.45
CA GLY A 35 1.00 -2.87 -12.28
C GLY A 35 0.32 -1.85 -11.38
N ILE A 36 -0.76 -2.27 -10.74
CA ILE A 36 -1.38 -1.52 -9.64
C ILE A 36 -0.82 -2.11 -8.36
N VAL A 37 -0.08 -1.29 -7.63
CA VAL A 37 0.65 -1.70 -6.43
C VAL A 37 0.41 -0.72 -5.29
N ALA A 38 0.78 -1.10 -4.07
CA ALA A 38 0.74 -0.17 -2.95
C ALA A 38 1.81 0.91 -3.08
N LEU A 39 1.47 2.15 -2.74
CA LEU A 39 2.41 3.26 -2.76
C LEU A 39 3.64 2.98 -1.90
N SER A 40 3.46 2.32 -0.74
CA SER A 40 4.56 1.94 0.14
C SER A 40 5.62 1.05 -0.52
N LEU A 41 5.23 0.24 -1.50
CA LEU A 41 6.17 -0.55 -2.30
C LEU A 41 6.87 0.31 -3.35
N ALA A 42 6.11 1.17 -4.04
CA ALA A 42 6.65 2.01 -5.11
C ALA A 42 7.70 3.01 -4.60
N VAL A 43 7.51 3.58 -3.42
CA VAL A 43 8.45 4.55 -2.82
C VAL A 43 9.63 3.91 -2.09
N SER A 44 9.64 2.58 -1.93
CA SER A 44 10.73 1.91 -1.23
C SER A 44 12.06 2.11 -1.96
N PRO A 45 13.18 2.26 -1.23
CA PRO A 45 14.48 2.52 -1.85
C PRO A 45 14.92 1.47 -2.88
N SER A 46 14.50 0.22 -2.69
CA SER A 46 14.84 -0.87 -3.59
C SER A 46 14.07 -0.89 -4.91
N VAL A 47 12.96 -0.16 -4.98
CA VAL A 47 12.03 -0.21 -6.13
C VAL A 47 11.96 1.12 -6.87
N ARG A 48 11.99 2.24 -6.15
CA ARG A 48 11.74 3.57 -6.71
C ARG A 48 12.63 3.95 -7.91
N GLU A 49 13.82 3.39 -7.99
CA GLU A 49 14.77 3.65 -9.08
C GLU A 49 14.63 2.68 -10.26
N GLN A 50 13.81 1.63 -10.11
CA GLN A 50 13.62 0.62 -11.16
C GLN A 50 12.57 1.00 -12.20
N GLY A 51 11.80 2.06 -11.97
CA GLY A 51 10.75 2.47 -12.88
C GLY A 51 10.12 3.78 -12.46
N GLN A 52 8.96 4.05 -13.03
CA GLN A 52 8.16 5.24 -12.72
C GLN A 52 6.81 4.81 -12.17
N PHE A 53 6.23 5.61 -11.30
CA PHE A 53 4.89 5.39 -10.79
C PHE A 53 4.06 6.67 -10.84
N TRP A 54 2.75 6.47 -10.87
CA TRP A 54 1.77 7.53 -10.80
C TRP A 54 0.77 7.20 -9.71
N GLU A 55 0.50 8.18 -8.85
CA GLU A 55 -0.48 8.01 -7.79
C GLU A 55 -1.89 8.11 -8.35
N VAL A 56 -2.68 7.07 -8.16
CA VAL A 56 -4.10 7.08 -8.55
C VAL A 56 -4.85 8.08 -7.68
N PRO A 57 -5.63 9.01 -8.25
CA PRO A 57 -6.39 9.98 -7.46
C PRO A 57 -7.30 9.32 -6.43
N LEU A 58 -7.36 9.88 -5.23
CA LEU A 58 -8.10 9.33 -4.09
C LEU A 58 -9.61 9.21 -4.34
N ASP A 59 -10.16 10.05 -5.20
CA ASP A 59 -11.56 10.01 -5.58
C ASP A 59 -11.90 8.92 -6.62
N SER A 60 -10.88 8.25 -7.15
CA SER A 60 -11.03 7.20 -8.17
C SER A 60 -11.33 5.83 -7.58
N TYR A 61 -11.23 5.65 -6.27
CA TYR A 61 -11.45 4.37 -5.58
C TYR A 61 -12.02 4.59 -4.17
N PRO A 62 -12.71 3.57 -3.62
CA PRO A 62 -13.19 3.66 -2.25
C PRO A 62 -12.04 3.82 -1.25
N ARG A 63 -12.26 4.61 -0.21
CA ARG A 63 -11.28 4.77 0.87
C ARG A 63 -10.99 3.41 1.50
N MET A 64 -9.71 3.06 1.56
CA MET A 64 -9.23 1.82 2.16
C MET A 64 -8.51 2.15 3.47
N GLU A 65 -9.15 1.80 4.58
CA GLU A 65 -8.56 1.99 5.90
C GLU A 65 -7.91 0.70 6.36
N GLN A 66 -6.67 0.81 6.84
CA GLN A 66 -5.99 -0.30 7.49
C GLN A 66 -6.13 -0.15 9.00
N GLY A 67 -6.33 -1.25 9.67
CA GLY A 67 -6.46 -1.29 11.12
C GLY A 67 -5.53 -2.33 11.74
N GLY A 68 -5.30 -2.18 13.01
CA GLY A 68 -4.56 -3.15 13.81
C GLY A 68 -5.32 -3.48 15.09
N VAL A 69 -5.05 -4.66 15.63
CA VAL A 69 -5.63 -5.11 16.90
C VAL A 69 -4.54 -5.70 17.78
N ILE A 70 -4.71 -5.54 19.09
CA ILE A 70 -3.92 -6.26 20.09
C ILE A 70 -4.70 -7.51 20.46
N LEU A 71 -4.11 -8.68 20.23
CA LEU A 71 -4.80 -9.94 20.50
C LEU A 71 -4.98 -10.13 22.00
N LYS A 72 -6.13 -10.70 22.40
CA LYS A 72 -6.47 -10.99 23.79
C LYS A 72 -5.41 -11.87 24.46
N TRP A 73 -4.78 -12.75 23.71
CA TRP A 73 -3.76 -13.69 24.18
C TRP A 73 -2.33 -13.25 23.83
N ALA A 74 -2.12 -11.95 23.61
CA ALA A 74 -0.76 -11.44 23.40
C ALA A 74 0.12 -11.74 24.61
N LYS A 75 1.33 -12.26 24.39
CA LYS A 75 2.26 -12.63 25.47
C LYS A 75 2.70 -11.43 26.29
N ASP A 76 2.91 -10.28 25.62
CA ASP A 76 3.26 -9.02 26.24
C ASP A 76 2.30 -7.93 25.75
N ALA A 77 1.13 -7.85 26.41
CA ALA A 77 0.12 -6.87 26.05
C ALA A 77 0.58 -5.42 26.28
N ASP A 78 1.42 -5.19 27.30
CA ASP A 78 1.92 -3.85 27.59
C ASP A 78 2.88 -3.34 26.51
N ALA A 79 3.79 -4.19 26.05
CA ALA A 79 4.66 -3.86 24.91
C ALA A 79 3.84 -3.62 23.65
N ALA A 80 2.81 -4.42 23.39
CA ALA A 80 1.91 -4.24 22.25
C ALA A 80 1.18 -2.90 22.31
N ARG A 81 0.71 -2.48 23.50
CA ARG A 81 0.07 -1.17 23.68
C ARG A 81 1.05 -0.02 23.47
N LEU A 82 2.29 -0.15 23.95
CA LEU A 82 3.34 0.86 23.73
C LEU A 82 3.65 1.01 22.24
N PHE A 83 3.73 -0.07 21.51
CA PHE A 83 3.93 -0.04 20.07
C PHE A 83 2.75 0.62 19.34
N ALA A 84 1.53 0.23 19.67
CA ALA A 84 0.33 0.85 19.09
C ALA A 84 0.27 2.35 19.38
N ALA A 85 0.61 2.76 20.60
CA ALA A 85 0.67 4.17 20.98
C ALA A 85 1.78 4.91 20.22
N PHE A 86 2.93 4.28 19.99
CA PHE A 86 4.03 4.86 19.21
C PHE A 86 3.59 5.22 17.78
N LEU A 87 2.79 4.37 17.13
CA LEU A 87 2.30 4.62 15.78
C LEU A 87 1.49 5.91 15.66
N THR A 88 0.87 6.37 16.74
CA THR A 88 0.08 7.61 16.76
C THR A 88 0.88 8.83 17.22
N LYS A 89 2.09 8.63 17.72
CA LYS A 89 2.99 9.73 18.10
C LYS A 89 3.64 10.38 16.89
N PRO A 90 4.15 11.62 17.01
CA PRO A 90 4.76 12.33 15.88
C PRO A 90 5.87 11.54 15.16
N GLU A 91 6.73 10.86 15.91
CA GLU A 91 7.81 10.06 15.32
C GLU A 91 7.27 8.87 14.50
N GLY A 92 6.32 8.11 15.05
CA GLY A 92 5.71 6.99 14.36
C GLY A 92 4.92 7.43 13.13
N ARG A 93 4.18 8.53 13.24
CA ARG A 93 3.47 9.14 12.12
C ARG A 93 4.42 9.57 11.00
N ALA A 94 5.54 10.19 11.35
CA ALA A 94 6.56 10.59 10.36
C ALA A 94 7.15 9.39 9.61
N ILE A 95 7.39 8.28 10.29
CA ILE A 95 7.88 7.04 9.68
C ILE A 95 6.84 6.48 8.70
N LEU A 96 5.59 6.37 9.13
CA LEU A 96 4.49 5.87 8.26
C LEU A 96 4.36 6.75 7.01
N LYS A 97 4.36 8.05 7.17
CA LYS A 97 4.25 9.00 6.06
C LYS A 97 5.42 8.88 5.08
N LYS A 98 6.65 8.74 5.60
CA LYS A 98 7.84 8.51 4.79
C LYS A 98 7.73 7.25 3.91
N HIS A 99 7.04 6.23 4.41
CA HIS A 99 6.82 4.97 3.68
C HIS A 99 5.54 4.96 2.85
N GLY A 100 4.92 6.10 2.59
CA GLY A 100 3.80 6.23 1.67
C GLY A 100 2.44 5.92 2.26
N PHE A 101 2.31 5.84 3.60
CA PHE A 101 1.03 5.67 4.25
C PHE A 101 0.33 7.01 4.48
N MET A 102 -0.95 7.06 4.18
CA MET A 102 -1.80 8.19 4.54
C MET A 102 -2.29 8.01 5.97
N LEU A 103 -2.28 9.10 6.72
CA LEU A 103 -2.66 9.05 8.13
C LEU A 103 -4.04 9.65 8.34
N THR A 104 -4.77 9.14 9.33
CA THR A 104 -6.05 9.70 9.74
C THR A 104 -5.85 11.14 10.22
N GLY A 105 -6.76 12.04 9.84
CA GLY A 105 -6.69 13.44 10.19
C GLY A 105 -5.86 14.31 9.24
N GLU A 106 -5.42 13.77 8.14
CA GLU A 106 -4.73 14.50 7.06
C GLU A 106 -5.58 14.61 5.81
#